data_cfc6687f3b0cb2ca500db4ad69b15fa3
#
_entry.id   cfc6687f3b0cb2ca500db4ad69b15fa3
#
_cell.length_a   1.000
_cell.length_b   1.000
_cell.length_c   1.000
_cell.angle_alpha   90.00
_cell.angle_beta   90.00
_cell.angle_gamma   90.00
#
_symmetry.space_group_name_H-M   'P 1'
#
loop_
_entity.id
_entity.type
_entity.pdbx_description
1 polymer ?
#
loop_
_entity_poly.entity_id
_entity_poly.type
_entity_poly.pdbx_seq_one_letter_code
_entity_poly.pdbx_strand_id
1 'polypeptide(L)'
;MARPIILGVVGDSAAGKTTISKGLVEILGEENVTHIGTDDYHRYDREQRAEHGITPLHPDCNYIDIMAQHVRHLRDGEPILKPVYNHGDGTFGPPVYIFPKRFAVIEGLLGYHTQELSDAHDVRVFLAPPEELRREWKIKRDTSKRGYTEDQVLAELDKREPDSEAFIRPQKHHADMVVCFQPGDDSEQLDAELILSEGLPHPDLSVVLDGNEEPGITLEEHAGTGRLFIPGDLDPERGAAIEEAVWEKMQFAQQLRTERLGEFTVGDEKHRSESLAIVQVLILYHLVTAKAAVAVGGDEASARTDGPPTESRSAATAASNA
;
A
#
# COMPACT_ATOMS: atom_id res chain seq x y z
N MET A 1 -5.74 -26.93 1.33
CA MET A 1 -5.79 -25.69 2.16
C MET A 1 -6.29 -24.59 1.24
N ALA A 2 -7.04 -23.60 1.76
CA ALA A 2 -7.37 -22.43 0.97
C ALA A 2 -6.09 -21.69 0.54
N ARG A 3 -6.08 -21.09 -0.65
CA ARG A 3 -4.92 -20.36 -1.16
C ARG A 3 -4.56 -19.15 -0.27
N PRO A 4 -3.33 -18.68 -0.29
CA PRO A 4 -2.94 -17.43 0.34
C PRO A 4 -3.73 -16.23 -0.21
N ILE A 5 -3.90 -15.21 0.62
CA ILE A 5 -4.46 -13.91 0.22
C ILE A 5 -3.30 -12.94 0.04
N ILE A 6 -3.26 -12.28 -1.11
CA ILE A 6 -2.17 -11.41 -1.51
C ILE A 6 -2.58 -9.94 -1.34
N LEU A 7 -1.88 -9.23 -0.45
CA LEU A 7 -1.97 -7.78 -0.29
C LEU A 7 -0.82 -7.09 -1.01
N GLY A 8 -1.11 -6.16 -1.88
CA GLY A 8 -0.14 -5.21 -2.41
C GLY A 8 -0.15 -3.90 -1.63
N VAL A 9 1.03 -3.39 -1.29
CA VAL A 9 1.22 -2.05 -0.71
C VAL A 9 2.23 -1.29 -1.56
N VAL A 10 1.75 -0.45 -2.45
CA VAL A 10 2.55 0.24 -3.46
C VAL A 10 2.55 1.75 -3.22
N GLY A 11 3.55 2.43 -3.71
CA GLY A 11 3.71 3.88 -3.59
C GLY A 11 5.17 4.27 -3.73
N ASP A 12 5.42 5.55 -3.79
CA ASP A 12 6.77 6.08 -3.98
C ASP A 12 7.70 5.81 -2.79
N SER A 13 8.99 6.03 -2.97
CA SER A 13 9.98 5.90 -1.89
C SER A 13 9.64 6.87 -0.76
N ALA A 14 9.63 6.37 0.47
CA ALA A 14 9.24 7.08 1.70
C ALA A 14 7.75 7.47 1.79
N ALA A 15 6.86 6.80 1.07
CA ALA A 15 5.41 7.04 1.16
C ALA A 15 4.73 6.41 2.41
N GLY A 16 5.48 5.77 3.32
CA GLY A 16 4.92 5.13 4.52
C GLY A 16 4.57 3.63 4.35
N LYS A 17 4.88 3.01 3.20
CA LYS A 17 4.59 1.59 2.92
C LYS A 17 4.99 0.65 4.05
N THR A 18 6.24 0.76 4.51
CA THR A 18 6.77 -0.12 5.55
C THR A 18 6.06 0.05 6.90
N THR A 19 5.54 1.24 7.21
CA THR A 19 4.74 1.47 8.41
C THR A 19 3.43 0.71 8.36
N ILE A 20 2.72 0.80 7.24
CA ILE A 20 1.48 0.03 7.00
C ILE A 20 1.76 -1.47 7.02
N SER A 21 2.72 -1.93 6.20
CA SER A 21 3.01 -3.35 6.03
C SER A 21 3.45 -4.01 7.34
N LYS A 22 4.35 -3.37 8.10
CA LYS A 22 4.81 -3.90 9.40
C LYS A 22 3.67 -3.97 10.41
N GLY A 23 2.87 -2.91 10.54
CA GLY A 23 1.73 -2.93 11.45
C GLY A 23 0.76 -4.07 11.11
N LEU A 24 0.45 -4.27 9.84
CA LEU A 24 -0.41 -5.38 9.40
C LEU A 24 0.22 -6.76 9.67
N VAL A 25 1.53 -6.91 9.43
CA VAL A 25 2.26 -8.16 9.73
C VAL A 25 2.22 -8.47 11.24
N GLU A 26 2.43 -7.46 12.09
CA GLU A 26 2.36 -7.61 13.54
C GLU A 26 0.96 -8.02 14.02
N ILE A 27 -0.10 -7.46 13.41
CA ILE A 27 -1.49 -7.77 13.76
C ILE A 27 -1.88 -9.19 13.31
N LEU A 28 -1.52 -9.54 12.08
CA LEU A 28 -1.83 -10.86 11.50
C LEU A 28 -0.97 -11.99 12.11
N GLY A 29 0.14 -11.64 12.76
CA GLY A 29 1.16 -12.54 13.26
C GLY A 29 2.19 -12.92 12.18
N GLU A 30 3.47 -12.75 12.48
CA GLU A 30 4.58 -13.04 11.55
C GLU A 30 4.54 -14.48 11.03
N GLU A 31 4.08 -15.43 11.86
CA GLU A 31 3.94 -16.83 11.48
C GLU A 31 2.88 -17.06 10.39
N ASN A 32 1.94 -16.14 10.22
CA ASN A 32 0.87 -16.21 9.21
C ASN A 32 1.14 -15.41 7.95
N VAL A 33 2.19 -14.57 7.91
CA VAL A 33 2.44 -13.64 6.81
C VAL A 33 3.77 -13.93 6.13
N THR A 34 3.74 -14.07 4.80
CA THR A 34 4.92 -13.98 3.94
C THR A 34 5.10 -12.52 3.54
N HIS A 35 6.17 -11.86 3.95
CA HIS A 35 6.46 -10.46 3.62
C HIS A 35 7.56 -10.36 2.57
N ILE A 36 7.30 -9.64 1.48
CA ILE A 36 8.21 -9.50 0.33
C ILE A 36 8.32 -8.02 -0.06
N GLY A 37 9.56 -7.52 -0.06
CA GLY A 37 9.90 -6.23 -0.65
C GLY A 37 10.16 -6.37 -2.16
N THR A 38 9.58 -5.50 -2.98
CA THR A 38 9.82 -5.54 -4.44
C THR A 38 11.24 -5.10 -4.82
N ASP A 39 11.95 -4.42 -3.92
CA ASP A 39 13.35 -4.05 -4.12
C ASP A 39 14.29 -5.28 -4.24
N ASP A 40 13.86 -6.44 -3.73
CA ASP A 40 14.56 -7.71 -3.90
C ASP A 40 14.68 -8.14 -5.38
N TYR A 41 13.81 -7.60 -6.24
CA TYR A 41 13.77 -7.91 -7.68
C TYR A 41 14.56 -6.93 -8.55
N HIS A 42 15.45 -6.10 -7.97
CA HIS A 42 16.35 -5.28 -8.76
C HIS A 42 17.23 -6.15 -9.68
N ARG A 43 17.42 -5.68 -10.93
CA ARG A 43 18.29 -6.31 -11.93
C ARG A 43 19.75 -5.94 -11.71
N TYR A 44 19.98 -4.72 -11.21
CA TYR A 44 21.28 -4.12 -11.03
C TYR A 44 21.52 -3.78 -9.56
N ASP A 45 22.72 -4.02 -9.06
CA ASP A 45 23.16 -3.53 -7.77
C ASP A 45 23.32 -1.99 -7.76
N ARG A 46 23.72 -1.42 -6.62
CA ARG A 46 23.83 0.05 -6.51
C ARG A 46 24.88 0.64 -7.43
N GLU A 47 26.02 -0.02 -7.59
CA GLU A 47 27.14 0.43 -8.44
C GLU A 47 26.75 0.33 -9.92
N GLN A 48 26.23 -0.79 -10.35
CA GLN A 48 25.73 -0.99 -11.71
C GLN A 48 24.63 0.00 -12.09
N ARG A 49 23.70 0.32 -11.17
CA ARG A 49 22.69 1.37 -11.44
C ARG A 49 23.33 2.74 -11.68
N ALA A 50 24.38 3.07 -10.93
CA ALA A 50 25.09 4.34 -11.12
C ALA A 50 25.81 4.37 -12.48
N GLU A 51 26.45 3.28 -12.87
CA GLU A 51 27.12 3.14 -14.17
C GLU A 51 26.14 3.24 -15.35
N HIS A 52 24.98 2.58 -15.24
CA HIS A 52 23.95 2.61 -16.27
C HIS A 52 23.10 3.91 -16.26
N GLY A 53 23.25 4.75 -15.26
CA GLY A 53 22.45 5.98 -15.10
C GLY A 53 20.97 5.72 -14.87
N ILE A 54 20.57 4.48 -14.50
CA ILE A 54 19.18 4.05 -14.28
C ILE A 54 18.78 4.18 -12.82
N THR A 55 17.51 4.51 -12.53
CA THR A 55 17.01 4.56 -11.16
C THR A 55 16.31 3.25 -10.77
N PRO A 56 16.19 2.94 -9.48
CA PRO A 56 15.43 1.76 -9.02
C PRO A 56 13.93 1.84 -9.32
N LEU A 57 13.42 3.02 -9.72
CA LEU A 57 12.02 3.25 -10.08
C LEU A 57 11.71 2.84 -11.51
N HIS A 58 12.73 2.76 -12.36
CA HIS A 58 12.56 2.40 -13.77
C HIS A 58 12.27 0.89 -13.91
N PRO A 59 11.27 0.48 -14.69
CA PRO A 59 10.93 -0.94 -14.87
C PRO A 59 12.11 -1.80 -15.36
N ASP A 60 12.95 -1.27 -16.26
CA ASP A 60 14.11 -2.00 -16.79
C ASP A 60 15.21 -2.27 -15.72
N CYS A 61 15.14 -1.56 -14.59
CA CYS A 61 15.97 -1.82 -13.42
C CYS A 61 15.49 -3.02 -12.60
N ASN A 62 14.37 -3.62 -12.94
CA ASN A 62 13.69 -4.62 -12.14
C ASN A 62 13.30 -5.84 -12.98
N TYR A 63 13.33 -7.04 -12.39
CA TYR A 63 12.81 -8.27 -12.96
C TYR A 63 11.30 -8.38 -12.73
N ILE A 64 10.52 -7.54 -13.44
CA ILE A 64 9.06 -7.46 -13.29
C ILE A 64 8.37 -8.79 -13.62
N ASP A 65 8.84 -9.48 -14.66
CA ASP A 65 8.35 -10.79 -15.09
C ASP A 65 8.55 -11.87 -14.03
N ILE A 66 9.74 -11.92 -13.40
CA ILE A 66 10.03 -12.85 -12.31
C ILE A 66 9.19 -12.51 -11.08
N MET A 67 9.01 -11.22 -10.77
CA MET A 67 8.16 -10.79 -9.66
C MET A 67 6.70 -11.22 -9.89
N ALA A 68 6.15 -11.01 -11.09
CA ALA A 68 4.81 -11.44 -11.44
C ALA A 68 4.63 -12.96 -11.31
N GLN A 69 5.59 -13.74 -11.79
CA GLN A 69 5.66 -15.18 -11.61
C GLN A 69 5.62 -15.58 -10.13
N HIS A 70 6.48 -14.98 -9.31
CA HIS A 70 6.58 -15.29 -7.89
C HIS A 70 5.32 -14.93 -7.12
N VAL A 71 4.69 -13.81 -7.41
CA VAL A 71 3.40 -13.43 -6.77
C VAL A 71 2.31 -14.44 -7.12
N ARG A 72 2.23 -14.90 -8.38
CA ARG A 72 1.29 -15.97 -8.79
C ARG A 72 1.55 -17.28 -8.05
N HIS A 73 2.81 -17.75 -8.03
CA HIS A 73 3.16 -18.98 -7.31
C HIS A 73 2.75 -18.90 -5.83
N LEU A 74 3.04 -17.76 -5.18
CA LEU A 74 2.60 -17.56 -3.80
C LEU A 74 1.08 -17.60 -3.67
N ARG A 75 0.33 -16.98 -4.62
CA ARG A 75 -1.12 -17.01 -4.64
C ARG A 75 -1.65 -18.44 -4.81
N ASP A 76 -1.00 -19.26 -5.63
CA ASP A 76 -1.36 -20.65 -5.87
C ASP A 76 -0.92 -21.59 -4.73
N GLY A 77 -0.26 -21.05 -3.70
CA GLY A 77 0.23 -21.83 -2.56
C GLY A 77 1.56 -22.54 -2.83
N GLU A 78 2.26 -22.12 -3.87
CA GLU A 78 3.53 -22.69 -4.29
C GLU A 78 4.73 -21.90 -3.72
N PRO A 79 5.82 -22.59 -3.35
CA PRO A 79 7.01 -21.93 -2.87
C PRO A 79 7.81 -21.25 -3.99
N ILE A 80 8.60 -20.25 -3.62
CA ILE A 80 9.46 -19.51 -4.54
C ILE A 80 10.90 -19.48 -4.04
N LEU A 81 11.84 -19.29 -4.97
CA LEU A 81 13.24 -18.96 -4.68
C LEU A 81 13.43 -17.46 -4.86
N LYS A 82 13.21 -16.69 -3.78
CA LYS A 82 13.20 -15.23 -3.79
C LYS A 82 14.62 -14.67 -3.85
N PRO A 83 14.93 -13.74 -4.77
CA PRO A 83 16.18 -12.97 -4.71
C PRO A 83 16.23 -12.12 -3.43
N VAL A 84 17.43 -11.67 -3.07
CA VAL A 84 17.64 -10.82 -1.88
C VAL A 84 18.50 -9.63 -2.25
N TYR A 85 18.01 -8.43 -2.00
CA TYR A 85 18.75 -7.19 -2.13
C TYR A 85 19.10 -6.62 -0.75
N ASN A 86 20.41 -6.37 -0.54
CA ASN A 86 20.89 -5.80 0.71
C ASN A 86 20.94 -4.27 0.63
N HIS A 87 20.03 -3.61 1.32
CA HIS A 87 19.99 -2.15 1.36
C HIS A 87 21.21 -1.51 2.04
N GLY A 88 21.90 -2.22 2.92
CA GLY A 88 23.05 -1.72 3.65
C GLY A 88 24.22 -1.38 2.72
N ASP A 89 24.65 -2.35 1.93
CA ASP A 89 25.77 -2.22 1.00
C ASP A 89 25.31 -2.00 -0.46
N GLY A 90 24.07 -2.30 -0.78
CA GLY A 90 23.49 -2.12 -2.12
C GLY A 90 23.78 -3.27 -3.08
N THR A 91 24.10 -4.44 -2.57
CA THR A 91 24.45 -5.65 -3.33
C THR A 91 23.35 -6.72 -3.25
N PHE A 92 23.55 -7.84 -3.95
CA PHE A 92 22.67 -9.01 -3.87
C PHE A 92 23.24 -10.06 -2.94
N GLY A 93 22.34 -10.62 -2.09
CA GLY A 93 22.62 -11.79 -1.29
C GLY A 93 22.24 -13.11 -2.00
N PRO A 94 22.54 -14.26 -1.39
CA PRO A 94 22.04 -15.53 -1.88
C PRO A 94 20.52 -15.57 -1.84
N PRO A 95 19.86 -16.17 -2.85
CA PRO A 95 18.40 -16.27 -2.86
C PRO A 95 17.90 -17.14 -1.69
N VAL A 96 16.69 -16.86 -1.22
CA VAL A 96 16.06 -17.58 -0.11
C VAL A 96 14.83 -18.34 -0.57
N TYR A 97 14.63 -19.53 -0.03
CA TYR A 97 13.47 -20.35 -0.30
C TYR A 97 12.32 -19.93 0.63
N ILE A 98 11.20 -19.51 0.03
CA ILE A 98 10.04 -18.98 0.74
C ILE A 98 8.86 -19.91 0.53
N PHE A 99 8.27 -20.40 1.62
CA PHE A 99 6.99 -21.08 1.62
C PHE A 99 5.87 -20.05 1.81
N PRO A 100 4.78 -20.13 1.02
CA PRO A 100 3.63 -19.26 1.21
C PRO A 100 2.94 -19.56 2.55
N LYS A 101 2.56 -18.50 3.25
CA LYS A 101 1.77 -18.56 4.47
C LYS A 101 0.30 -18.21 4.15
N ARG A 102 -0.52 -17.97 5.17
CA ARG A 102 -1.94 -17.65 5.00
C ARG A 102 -2.18 -16.34 4.25
N PHE A 103 -1.28 -15.37 4.45
CA PHE A 103 -1.26 -14.07 3.80
C PHE A 103 0.12 -13.83 3.19
N ALA A 104 0.15 -13.07 2.09
CA ALA A 104 1.38 -12.51 1.57
C ALA A 104 1.23 -11.00 1.43
N VAL A 105 2.18 -10.24 1.96
CA VAL A 105 2.27 -8.79 1.82
C VAL A 105 3.41 -8.48 0.87
N ILE A 106 3.09 -7.90 -0.26
CA ILE A 106 4.04 -7.48 -1.30
C ILE A 106 4.13 -5.96 -1.24
N GLU A 107 5.25 -5.42 -0.77
CA GLU A 107 5.43 -3.97 -0.68
C GLU A 107 6.51 -3.44 -1.60
N GLY A 108 6.28 -2.29 -2.23
CA GLY A 108 7.35 -1.62 -2.95
C GLY A 108 6.92 -0.61 -4.00
N LEU A 109 7.73 -0.49 -5.06
CA LEU A 109 7.61 0.59 -6.05
C LEU A 109 6.75 0.20 -7.26
N LEU A 110 6.92 -1.00 -7.79
CA LEU A 110 6.37 -1.44 -9.09
C LEU A 110 5.39 -2.61 -8.96
N GLY A 111 4.72 -2.73 -7.81
CA GLY A 111 3.84 -3.87 -7.51
C GLY A 111 2.60 -4.00 -8.39
N TYR A 112 2.18 -2.93 -9.10
CA TYR A 112 1.04 -2.94 -10.04
C TYR A 112 1.45 -2.49 -11.45
N HIS A 113 2.75 -2.55 -11.77
CA HIS A 113 3.27 -1.99 -13.04
C HIS A 113 2.70 -2.68 -14.27
N THR A 114 2.42 -3.98 -14.21
CA THR A 114 1.75 -4.72 -15.30
C THR A 114 0.38 -5.20 -14.86
N GLN A 115 -0.54 -5.36 -15.81
CA GLN A 115 -1.87 -5.91 -15.51
C GLN A 115 -1.77 -7.28 -14.84
N GLU A 116 -0.91 -8.16 -15.35
CA GLU A 116 -0.68 -9.49 -14.79
C GLU A 116 -0.26 -9.45 -13.32
N LEU A 117 0.67 -8.54 -12.98
CA LEU A 117 1.14 -8.36 -11.61
C LEU A 117 0.05 -7.75 -10.73
N SER A 118 -0.69 -6.77 -11.26
CA SER A 118 -1.82 -6.15 -10.55
C SER A 118 -2.91 -7.18 -10.22
N ASP A 119 -3.27 -8.04 -11.18
CA ASP A 119 -4.34 -9.04 -11.03
C ASP A 119 -3.97 -10.19 -10.08
N ALA A 120 -2.68 -10.38 -9.83
CA ALA A 120 -2.22 -11.38 -8.86
C ALA A 120 -2.51 -10.99 -7.39
N HIS A 121 -2.87 -9.73 -7.12
CA HIS A 121 -3.22 -9.25 -5.78
C HIS A 121 -4.72 -9.32 -5.52
N ASP A 122 -5.09 -9.74 -4.31
CA ASP A 122 -6.49 -9.77 -3.86
C ASP A 122 -6.93 -8.39 -3.32
N VAL A 123 -6.03 -7.69 -2.64
CA VAL A 123 -6.24 -6.34 -2.11
C VAL A 123 -5.08 -5.44 -2.54
N ARG A 124 -5.38 -4.28 -3.13
CA ARG A 124 -4.39 -3.34 -3.65
C ARG A 124 -4.50 -1.99 -2.97
N VAL A 125 -3.45 -1.64 -2.22
CA VAL A 125 -3.34 -0.37 -1.50
C VAL A 125 -2.23 0.46 -2.14
N PHE A 126 -2.52 1.72 -2.47
CA PHE A 126 -1.53 2.67 -2.96
C PHE A 126 -1.37 3.83 -1.98
N LEU A 127 -0.15 4.13 -1.57
CA LEU A 127 0.16 5.24 -0.66
C LEU A 127 0.60 6.46 -1.47
N ALA A 128 -0.12 7.56 -1.31
CA ALA A 128 0.05 8.81 -2.05
C ALA A 128 0.11 10.05 -1.14
N PRO A 129 1.05 10.13 -0.17
CA PRO A 129 1.19 11.34 0.64
C PRO A 129 1.58 12.53 -0.24
N PRO A 130 1.30 13.78 0.20
CA PRO A 130 1.77 14.98 -0.47
C PRO A 130 3.29 14.94 -0.67
N GLU A 131 3.74 15.46 -1.81
CA GLU A 131 5.15 15.38 -2.20
C GLU A 131 6.09 16.05 -1.18
N GLU A 132 5.69 17.18 -0.61
CA GLU A 132 6.46 17.89 0.42
C GLU A 132 6.68 17.00 1.65
N LEU A 133 5.62 16.41 2.19
CA LEU A 133 5.71 15.51 3.33
C LEU A 133 6.54 14.27 3.03
N ARG A 134 6.40 13.70 1.83
CA ARG A 134 7.19 12.55 1.38
C ARG A 134 8.68 12.88 1.32
N ARG A 135 9.04 14.08 0.81
CA ARG A 135 10.43 14.58 0.76
C ARG A 135 11.00 14.75 2.17
N GLU A 136 10.25 15.34 3.09
CA GLU A 136 10.63 15.46 4.50
C GLU A 136 10.92 14.10 5.15
N TRP A 137 10.01 13.14 4.98
CA TRP A 137 10.20 11.79 5.52
C TRP A 137 11.42 11.10 4.93
N LYS A 138 11.67 11.31 3.62
CA LYS A 138 12.84 10.73 2.98
C LYS A 138 14.14 11.35 3.48
N ILE A 139 14.18 12.67 3.61
CA ILE A 139 15.35 13.38 4.18
C ILE A 139 15.60 12.86 5.60
N LYS A 140 14.59 12.90 6.47
CA LYS A 140 14.71 12.42 7.86
C LYS A 140 15.21 10.97 7.94
N ARG A 141 14.65 10.08 7.13
CA ARG A 141 15.06 8.66 7.11
C ARG A 141 16.49 8.46 6.61
N ASP A 142 16.83 9.05 5.48
CA ASP A 142 18.08 8.75 4.79
C ASP A 142 19.27 9.47 5.44
N THR A 143 19.07 10.63 6.08
CA THR A 143 20.10 11.29 6.91
C THR A 143 20.33 10.56 8.23
N SER A 144 19.25 10.12 8.93
CA SER A 144 19.38 9.49 10.25
C SER A 144 19.83 8.04 10.19
N LYS A 145 19.38 7.25 9.19
CA LYS A 145 19.58 5.79 9.15
C LYS A 145 20.59 5.32 8.09
N ARG A 146 20.87 6.14 7.07
CA ARG A 146 21.68 5.73 5.90
C ARG A 146 22.94 6.55 5.72
N GLY A 147 23.14 7.60 6.53
CA GLY A 147 24.32 8.43 6.53
C GLY A 147 24.48 9.39 5.33
N TYR A 148 23.39 9.63 4.57
CA TYR A 148 23.41 10.62 3.49
C TYR A 148 23.32 12.06 4.06
N THR A 149 23.86 13.04 3.33
CA THR A 149 23.57 14.45 3.59
C THR A 149 22.22 14.83 2.97
N GLU A 150 21.62 15.91 3.47
CA GLU A 150 20.36 16.43 2.92
C GLU A 150 20.48 16.74 1.42
N ASP A 151 21.56 17.42 1.00
CA ASP A 151 21.81 17.74 -0.40
C ASP A 151 21.88 16.48 -1.29
N GLN A 152 22.47 15.40 -0.79
CA GLN A 152 22.52 14.12 -1.51
C GLN A 152 21.14 13.52 -1.66
N VAL A 153 20.30 13.60 -0.62
CA VAL A 153 18.92 13.09 -0.67
C VAL A 153 18.07 13.89 -1.64
N LEU A 154 18.19 15.23 -1.63
CA LEU A 154 17.48 16.11 -2.55
C LEU A 154 17.88 15.86 -4.01
N ALA A 155 19.16 15.80 -4.29
CA ALA A 155 19.66 15.49 -5.64
C ALA A 155 19.17 14.12 -6.14
N GLU A 156 19.09 13.12 -5.26
CA GLU A 156 18.58 11.79 -5.62
C GLU A 156 17.06 11.79 -5.83
N LEU A 157 16.30 12.60 -5.09
CA LEU A 157 14.87 12.80 -5.31
C LEU A 157 14.60 13.42 -6.67
N ASP A 158 15.30 14.51 -7.00
CA ASP A 158 15.13 15.20 -8.27
C ASP A 158 15.51 14.31 -9.47
N LYS A 159 16.57 13.50 -9.32
CA LYS A 159 16.96 12.51 -10.34
C LYS A 159 15.87 11.46 -10.60
N ARG A 160 15.12 11.06 -9.54
CA ARG A 160 14.09 10.02 -9.60
C ARG A 160 12.72 10.53 -10.00
N GLU A 161 12.48 11.82 -9.96
CA GLU A 161 11.18 12.42 -10.20
C GLU A 161 10.56 12.01 -11.55
N PRO A 162 11.30 12.06 -12.69
CA PRO A 162 10.75 11.63 -13.97
C PRO A 162 10.28 10.17 -13.98
N ASP A 163 11.02 9.27 -13.33
CA ASP A 163 10.65 7.86 -13.25
C ASP A 163 9.47 7.64 -12.30
N SER A 164 9.36 8.45 -11.23
CA SER A 164 8.21 8.43 -10.33
C SER A 164 6.93 8.83 -11.05
N GLU A 165 6.97 9.93 -11.83
CA GLU A 165 5.83 10.37 -12.64
C GLU A 165 5.43 9.34 -13.71
N ALA A 166 6.43 8.75 -14.37
CA ALA A 166 6.19 7.83 -15.47
C ALA A 166 5.72 6.45 -15.02
N PHE A 167 6.25 5.91 -13.91
CA PHE A 167 6.11 4.49 -13.59
C PHE A 167 5.50 4.21 -12.22
N ILE A 168 5.62 5.11 -11.23
CA ILE A 168 5.11 4.82 -9.89
C ILE A 168 3.71 5.41 -9.70
N ARG A 169 3.54 6.71 -9.89
CA ARG A 169 2.27 7.41 -9.64
C ARG A 169 1.09 6.91 -10.46
N PRO A 170 1.26 6.48 -11.74
CA PRO A 170 0.14 5.93 -12.51
C PRO A 170 -0.45 4.65 -11.94
N GLN A 171 0.31 3.89 -11.15
CA GLN A 171 -0.17 2.64 -10.54
C GLN A 171 -1.32 2.84 -9.55
N LYS A 172 -1.56 4.07 -9.08
CA LYS A 172 -2.73 4.39 -8.23
C LYS A 172 -4.08 4.04 -8.89
N HIS A 173 -4.13 4.02 -10.22
CA HIS A 173 -5.35 3.67 -10.97
C HIS A 173 -5.70 2.18 -10.88
N HIS A 174 -4.76 1.34 -10.45
CA HIS A 174 -5.00 -0.08 -10.20
C HIS A 174 -5.38 -0.38 -8.74
N ALA A 175 -5.29 0.62 -7.86
CA ALA A 175 -5.53 0.41 -6.45
C ALA A 175 -7.03 0.30 -6.12
N ASP A 176 -7.36 -0.59 -5.19
CA ASP A 176 -8.68 -0.69 -4.59
C ASP A 176 -8.86 0.41 -3.51
N MET A 177 -7.74 0.81 -2.90
CA MET A 177 -7.69 1.85 -1.88
C MET A 177 -6.45 2.73 -2.08
N VAL A 178 -6.65 4.03 -2.30
CA VAL A 178 -5.55 5.02 -2.27
C VAL A 178 -5.57 5.71 -0.92
N VAL A 179 -4.45 5.68 -0.20
CA VAL A 179 -4.31 6.28 1.12
C VAL A 179 -3.35 7.47 1.04
N CYS A 180 -3.81 8.61 1.49
CA CYS A 180 -3.04 9.85 1.60
C CYS A 180 -2.99 10.25 3.08
N PHE A 181 -1.80 10.17 3.70
CA PHE A 181 -1.57 10.82 4.97
C PHE A 181 -1.04 12.22 4.72
N GLN A 182 -1.61 13.21 5.40
CA GLN A 182 -1.27 14.62 5.23
C GLN A 182 -1.28 15.36 6.57
N PRO A 183 -0.52 16.46 6.73
CA PRO A 183 -0.60 17.28 7.93
C PRO A 183 -2.00 17.83 8.12
N GLY A 184 -2.54 17.76 9.33
CA GLY A 184 -3.75 18.47 9.73
C GLY A 184 -3.50 19.95 9.95
N ASP A 185 -4.55 20.78 9.90
CA ASP A 185 -4.43 22.23 10.04
C ASP A 185 -3.90 22.66 11.44
N ASP A 186 -4.31 21.94 12.49
CA ASP A 186 -4.01 22.29 13.90
C ASP A 186 -3.44 21.11 14.71
N SER A 187 -3.04 20.03 14.08
CA SER A 187 -2.62 18.78 14.73
C SER A 187 -1.17 18.41 14.43
N GLU A 188 -0.44 17.91 15.43
CA GLU A 188 0.83 17.20 15.22
C GLU A 188 0.64 15.81 14.61
N GLN A 189 -0.58 15.30 14.61
CA GLN A 189 -0.99 14.04 14.01
C GLN A 189 -1.33 14.22 12.53
N LEU A 190 -1.20 13.15 11.76
CA LEU A 190 -1.54 13.18 10.34
C LEU A 190 -3.02 12.82 10.14
N ASP A 191 -3.71 13.62 9.35
CA ASP A 191 -4.98 13.23 8.76
C ASP A 191 -4.78 12.07 7.78
N ALA A 192 -5.80 11.26 7.58
CA ALA A 192 -5.83 10.28 6.52
C ALA A 192 -7.01 10.51 5.58
N GLU A 193 -6.74 10.54 4.28
CA GLU A 193 -7.75 10.51 3.25
C GLU A 193 -7.66 9.20 2.49
N LEU A 194 -8.78 8.48 2.35
CA LEU A 194 -8.87 7.24 1.61
C LEU A 194 -9.79 7.43 0.42
N ILE A 195 -9.28 7.12 -0.78
CA ILE A 195 -10.10 6.98 -1.98
C ILE A 195 -10.38 5.49 -2.15
N LEU A 196 -11.66 5.12 -2.02
CA LEU A 196 -12.14 3.75 -2.06
C LEU A 196 -12.79 3.48 -3.41
N SER A 197 -12.27 2.51 -4.17
CA SER A 197 -12.85 2.14 -5.46
C SER A 197 -14.00 1.14 -5.29
N GLU A 198 -14.93 1.09 -6.22
CA GLU A 198 -16.01 0.08 -6.24
C GLU A 198 -15.50 -1.36 -6.48
N GLY A 199 -14.22 -1.54 -6.78
CA GLY A 199 -13.64 -2.84 -7.10
C GLY A 199 -13.64 -3.85 -5.94
N LEU A 200 -13.73 -3.39 -4.69
CA LEU A 200 -13.90 -4.24 -3.52
C LEU A 200 -15.13 -3.78 -2.70
N PRO A 201 -15.92 -4.72 -2.15
CA PRO A 201 -17.02 -4.38 -1.26
C PRO A 201 -16.45 -3.82 0.06
N HIS A 202 -16.61 -2.53 0.30
CA HIS A 202 -16.25 -1.89 1.56
C HIS A 202 -17.24 -2.25 2.66
N PRO A 203 -16.86 -2.23 3.96
CA PRO A 203 -17.80 -2.34 5.04
C PRO A 203 -18.79 -1.17 4.98
N ASP A 204 -19.96 -1.35 5.57
CA ASP A 204 -20.86 -0.23 5.82
C ASP A 204 -20.13 0.80 6.70
N LEU A 205 -19.76 1.92 6.08
CA LEU A 205 -19.01 2.99 6.74
C LEU A 205 -19.88 3.94 7.57
N SER A 206 -21.22 3.73 7.60
CA SER A 206 -22.12 4.54 8.44
C SER A 206 -21.70 4.52 9.91
N VAL A 207 -21.16 3.39 10.37
CA VAL A 207 -20.63 3.23 11.73
C VAL A 207 -19.44 4.15 12.04
N VAL A 208 -18.72 4.56 11.01
CA VAL A 208 -17.55 5.48 11.11
C VAL A 208 -18.02 6.92 11.16
N LEU A 209 -19.21 7.20 10.59
CA LEU A 209 -19.78 8.54 10.44
C LEU A 209 -20.69 8.95 11.60
N ASP A 210 -21.13 8.01 12.44
CA ASP A 210 -22.03 8.29 13.54
C ASP A 210 -21.36 9.13 14.63
N GLY A 211 -21.60 10.42 14.61
CA GLY A 211 -21.15 11.39 15.60
C GLY A 211 -21.14 12.80 15.02
N ASN A 212 -21.77 13.72 15.75
CA ASN A 212 -21.81 15.15 15.41
C ASN A 212 -20.64 15.94 16.02
N GLU A 213 -19.54 15.28 16.38
CA GLU A 213 -18.40 15.90 17.03
C GLU A 213 -17.38 16.36 16.00
N GLU A 214 -16.90 17.60 16.11
CA GLU A 214 -15.77 18.09 15.33
C GLU A 214 -14.47 17.88 16.13
N PRO A 215 -13.37 17.47 15.48
CA PRO A 215 -13.20 17.18 14.06
C PRO A 215 -13.90 15.89 13.65
N GLY A 216 -14.64 15.94 12.53
CA GLY A 216 -15.53 14.88 12.08
C GLY A 216 -14.92 14.03 10.95
N ILE A 217 -15.18 12.72 11.01
CA ILE A 217 -14.94 11.85 9.87
C ILE A 217 -16.01 12.13 8.81
N THR A 218 -15.61 12.32 7.56
CA THR A 218 -16.53 12.57 6.45
C THR A 218 -16.38 11.54 5.34
N LEU A 219 -17.49 11.18 4.71
CA LEU A 219 -17.53 10.33 3.52
C LEU A 219 -18.27 11.09 2.41
N GLU A 220 -17.57 11.31 1.30
CA GLU A 220 -18.13 11.85 0.07
C GLU A 220 -18.20 10.76 -0.97
N GLU A 221 -19.34 10.55 -1.60
CA GLU A 221 -19.50 9.59 -2.68
C GLU A 221 -19.63 10.31 -4.02
N HIS A 222 -18.77 10.00 -4.97
CA HIS A 222 -18.76 10.55 -6.31
C HIS A 222 -18.52 9.46 -7.36
N ALA A 223 -19.50 9.27 -8.25
CA ALA A 223 -19.38 8.45 -9.45
C ALA A 223 -18.69 7.09 -9.22
N GLY A 224 -19.09 6.38 -8.15
CA GLY A 224 -18.56 5.05 -7.84
C GLY A 224 -17.24 5.05 -7.08
N THR A 225 -16.86 6.17 -6.50
CA THR A 225 -15.67 6.31 -5.66
C THR A 225 -16.06 6.95 -4.35
N GLY A 226 -15.73 6.32 -3.22
CA GLY A 226 -15.89 6.90 -1.89
C GLY A 226 -14.62 7.65 -1.49
N ARG A 227 -14.75 8.84 -0.94
CA ARG A 227 -13.66 9.61 -0.35
C ARG A 227 -13.92 9.73 1.15
N LEU A 228 -13.17 8.96 1.94
CA LEU A 228 -13.24 8.94 3.40
C LEU A 228 -12.12 9.82 3.96
N PHE A 229 -12.49 10.84 4.73
CA PHE A 229 -11.53 11.67 5.46
C PHE A 229 -11.59 11.33 6.95
N ILE A 230 -10.41 11.19 7.57
CA ILE A 230 -10.23 10.83 8.97
C ILE A 230 -9.24 11.85 9.57
N PRO A 231 -9.67 12.73 10.50
CA PRO A 231 -8.79 13.69 11.12
C PRO A 231 -7.73 13.04 12.00
N GLY A 232 -6.54 13.63 12.05
CA GLY A 232 -5.41 13.11 12.84
C GLY A 232 -5.59 13.28 14.34
N ASP A 233 -6.32 14.30 14.75
CA ASP A 233 -6.63 14.62 16.15
C ASP A 233 -7.95 14.00 16.65
N LEU A 234 -8.41 12.93 15.96
CA LEU A 234 -9.58 12.18 16.38
C LEU A 234 -9.44 11.73 17.84
N ASP A 235 -10.50 11.92 18.61
CA ASP A 235 -10.53 11.47 20.00
C ASP A 235 -10.28 9.96 20.12
N PRO A 236 -9.39 9.49 21.01
CA PRO A 236 -9.05 8.08 21.15
C PRO A 236 -10.23 7.17 21.53
N GLU A 237 -11.22 7.66 22.30
CA GLU A 237 -12.43 6.88 22.64
C GLU A 237 -13.29 6.69 21.40
N ARG A 238 -13.37 7.73 20.54
CA ARG A 238 -14.04 7.68 19.25
C ARG A 238 -13.33 6.72 18.30
N GLY A 239 -11.98 6.81 18.20
CA GLY A 239 -11.17 5.89 17.39
C GLY A 239 -11.41 4.43 17.80
N ALA A 240 -11.37 4.14 19.10
CA ALA A 240 -11.64 2.80 19.64
C ALA A 240 -13.07 2.31 19.34
N ALA A 241 -14.08 3.18 19.40
CA ALA A 241 -15.47 2.82 19.08
C ALA A 241 -15.61 2.44 17.58
N ILE A 242 -14.93 3.16 16.69
CA ILE A 242 -14.90 2.86 15.26
C ILE A 242 -14.21 1.53 14.99
N GLU A 243 -13.03 1.32 15.59
CA GLU A 243 -12.33 0.04 15.48
C GLU A 243 -13.24 -1.12 15.92
N GLU A 244 -13.91 -0.98 17.06
CA GLU A 244 -14.85 -2.00 17.56
C GLU A 244 -15.96 -2.29 16.58
N ALA A 245 -16.60 -1.24 16.03
CA ALA A 245 -17.68 -1.39 15.09
C ALA A 245 -17.24 -2.10 13.77
N VAL A 246 -16.02 -1.87 13.31
CA VAL A 246 -15.45 -2.60 12.16
C VAL A 246 -15.12 -4.04 12.55
N TRP A 247 -14.57 -4.28 13.77
CA TRP A 247 -14.31 -5.63 14.29
C TRP A 247 -15.59 -6.47 14.42
N GLU A 248 -16.70 -5.86 14.81
CA GLU A 248 -18.00 -6.54 14.86
C GLU A 248 -18.44 -7.08 13.49
N LYS A 249 -18.07 -6.42 12.39
CA LYS A 249 -18.31 -6.92 11.03
C LYS A 249 -17.41 -8.11 10.68
N MET A 250 -16.31 -8.30 11.40
CA MET A 250 -15.32 -9.37 11.22
C MET A 250 -15.40 -10.45 12.30
N GLN A 251 -16.61 -10.83 12.77
CA GLN A 251 -16.79 -11.79 13.87
C GLN A 251 -16.03 -13.11 13.71
N PHE A 252 -15.85 -13.55 12.46
CA PHE A 252 -15.08 -14.76 12.13
C PHE A 252 -13.55 -14.58 12.27
N ALA A 253 -13.06 -13.37 12.51
CA ALA A 253 -11.65 -13.03 12.65
C ALA A 253 -11.30 -12.40 14.00
N GLN A 254 -12.14 -12.58 15.02
CA GLN A 254 -11.97 -12.01 16.37
C GLN A 254 -10.63 -12.39 17.02
N GLN A 255 -10.03 -13.52 16.67
CA GLN A 255 -8.71 -13.92 17.15
C GLN A 255 -7.56 -13.01 16.68
N LEU A 256 -7.81 -12.14 15.68
CA LEU A 256 -6.85 -11.15 15.19
C LEU A 256 -7.01 -9.79 15.90
N ARG A 257 -8.04 -9.64 16.73
CA ARG A 257 -8.30 -8.41 17.45
C ARG A 257 -7.12 -8.06 18.35
N THR A 258 -6.68 -6.82 18.30
CA THR A 258 -5.51 -6.32 18.98
C THR A 258 -5.62 -4.83 19.28
N GLU A 259 -4.99 -4.40 20.36
CA GLU A 259 -4.83 -2.98 20.71
C GLU A 259 -3.65 -2.30 19.96
N ARG A 260 -2.95 -3.04 19.09
CA ARG A 260 -1.74 -2.55 18.39
C ARG A 260 -2.04 -1.80 17.09
N LEU A 261 -3.31 -1.66 16.72
CA LEU A 261 -3.72 -0.84 15.59
C LEU A 261 -3.22 0.59 15.78
N GLY A 262 -2.71 1.20 14.71
CA GLY A 262 -2.19 2.55 14.73
C GLY A 262 -0.82 2.73 15.37
N GLU A 263 -0.18 1.67 15.91
CA GLU A 263 1.18 1.76 16.44
C GLU A 263 2.21 1.94 15.31
N PHE A 264 3.15 2.85 15.52
CA PHE A 264 4.31 3.04 14.66
C PHE A 264 5.50 3.51 15.49
N THR A 265 6.71 3.40 14.91
CA THR A 265 7.95 3.75 15.62
C THR A 265 8.65 4.93 14.93
N VAL A 266 8.99 5.94 15.71
CA VAL A 266 9.83 7.07 15.29
C VAL A 266 11.12 7.05 16.12
N GLY A 267 12.26 6.77 15.48
CA GLY A 267 13.49 6.46 16.22
C GLY A 267 13.32 5.15 17.00
N ASP A 268 13.43 5.22 18.32
CA ASP A 268 13.21 4.09 19.25
C ASP A 268 11.90 4.22 20.04
N GLU A 269 11.12 5.27 19.81
CA GLU A 269 9.88 5.56 20.52
C GLU A 269 8.66 5.03 19.77
N LYS A 270 7.74 4.41 20.50
CA LYS A 270 6.45 3.97 19.99
C LYS A 270 5.43 5.08 20.12
N HIS A 271 4.70 5.28 19.06
CA HIS A 271 3.60 6.24 18.95
C HIS A 271 2.34 5.51 18.48
N ARG A 272 1.18 6.13 18.66
CA ARG A 272 -0.09 5.69 18.13
C ARG A 272 -0.76 6.85 17.37
N SER A 273 -1.42 6.53 16.27
CA SER A 273 -2.26 7.44 15.48
C SER A 273 -3.61 6.79 15.24
N GLU A 274 -4.68 7.51 15.58
CA GLU A 274 -6.06 7.01 15.39
C GLU A 274 -6.40 6.92 13.89
N SER A 275 -5.96 7.87 13.07
CA SER A 275 -6.15 7.82 11.63
C SER A 275 -5.45 6.60 11.01
N LEU A 276 -4.22 6.29 11.45
CA LEU A 276 -3.50 5.08 11.01
C LEU A 276 -4.24 3.80 11.46
N ALA A 277 -4.77 3.78 12.68
CA ALA A 277 -5.51 2.63 13.21
C ALA A 277 -6.73 2.30 12.35
N ILE A 278 -7.52 3.33 12.01
CA ILE A 278 -8.71 3.16 11.16
C ILE A 278 -8.31 2.69 9.74
N VAL A 279 -7.26 3.26 9.15
CA VAL A 279 -6.73 2.78 7.87
C VAL A 279 -6.35 1.30 7.93
N GLN A 280 -5.63 0.88 8.97
CA GLN A 280 -5.19 -0.50 9.15
C GLN A 280 -6.38 -1.45 9.36
N VAL A 281 -7.38 -1.09 10.16
CA VAL A 281 -8.54 -1.96 10.38
C VAL A 281 -9.38 -2.12 9.11
N LEU A 282 -9.48 -1.09 8.26
CA LEU A 282 -10.16 -1.20 6.98
C LEU A 282 -9.39 -2.12 6.00
N ILE A 283 -8.07 -2.03 5.94
CA ILE A 283 -7.26 -2.97 5.14
C ILE A 283 -7.44 -4.41 5.65
N LEU A 284 -7.42 -4.60 6.98
CA LEU A 284 -7.67 -5.91 7.59
C LEU A 284 -9.04 -6.46 7.25
N TYR A 285 -10.08 -5.62 7.26
CA TYR A 285 -11.42 -6.02 6.85
C TYR A 285 -11.42 -6.66 5.45
N HIS A 286 -10.77 -6.01 4.48
CA HIS A 286 -10.66 -6.55 3.12
C HIS A 286 -9.87 -7.85 3.07
N LEU A 287 -8.75 -7.94 3.78
CA LEU A 287 -7.93 -9.16 3.80
C LEU A 287 -8.68 -10.37 4.38
N VAL A 288 -9.39 -10.18 5.49
CA VAL A 288 -10.12 -11.28 6.12
C VAL A 288 -11.39 -11.63 5.37
N THR A 289 -12.05 -10.66 4.72
CA THR A 289 -13.20 -10.90 3.85
C THR A 289 -12.78 -11.68 2.61
N ALA A 290 -11.68 -11.29 1.94
CA ALA A 290 -11.09 -12.04 0.84
C ALA A 290 -10.78 -13.49 1.23
N LYS A 291 -10.18 -13.67 2.41
CA LYS A 291 -9.91 -15.02 2.93
C LYS A 291 -11.17 -15.84 3.18
N ALA A 292 -12.23 -15.22 3.70
CA ALA A 292 -13.50 -15.92 3.90
C ALA A 292 -14.14 -16.33 2.57
N ALA A 293 -14.13 -15.46 1.56
CA ALA A 293 -14.61 -15.74 0.23
C ALA A 293 -13.88 -16.93 -0.41
N VAL A 294 -12.55 -16.93 -0.37
CA VAL A 294 -11.73 -18.04 -0.88
C VAL A 294 -11.99 -19.36 -0.13
N ALA A 295 -12.23 -19.30 1.18
CA ALA A 295 -12.51 -20.49 1.98
C ALA A 295 -13.84 -21.18 1.62
N VAL A 296 -14.83 -20.43 1.12
CA VAL A 296 -16.11 -20.98 0.65
C VAL A 296 -16.15 -21.26 -0.86
N GLY A 297 -15.00 -21.20 -1.53
CA GLY A 297 -14.85 -21.52 -2.95
C GLY A 297 -15.13 -20.34 -3.89
N GLY A 298 -15.22 -19.11 -3.38
CA GLY A 298 -15.22 -17.89 -4.17
C GLY A 298 -13.80 -17.50 -4.59
N ASP A 299 -13.69 -16.85 -5.75
CA ASP A 299 -12.47 -16.14 -6.15
C ASP A 299 -12.83 -14.66 -6.26
N GLU A 300 -12.39 -13.81 -5.33
CA GLU A 300 -12.71 -12.37 -5.36
C GLU A 300 -12.12 -11.68 -6.59
N ALA A 301 -11.07 -12.22 -7.20
CA ALA A 301 -10.57 -11.71 -8.47
C ALA A 301 -11.60 -11.81 -9.61
N SER A 302 -12.57 -12.74 -9.52
CA SER A 302 -13.65 -12.85 -10.50
C SER A 302 -14.88 -11.99 -10.18
N ALA A 303 -14.93 -11.37 -8.99
CA ALA A 303 -16.00 -10.43 -8.61
C ALA A 303 -15.68 -8.98 -9.03
N ARG A 304 -14.47 -8.72 -9.51
CA ARG A 304 -14.10 -7.42 -10.08
C ARG A 304 -14.82 -7.26 -11.43
N THR A 305 -15.68 -6.26 -11.52
CA THR A 305 -16.29 -5.89 -12.80
C THR A 305 -15.17 -5.44 -13.75
N ASP A 306 -14.94 -6.20 -14.82
CA ASP A 306 -14.01 -5.84 -15.89
C ASP A 306 -14.35 -4.48 -16.49
N GLY A 307 -13.46 -3.50 -16.31
CA GLY A 307 -13.47 -2.27 -17.08
C GLY A 307 -12.84 -1.09 -16.34
N PRO A 308 -11.77 -0.50 -16.88
CA PRO A 308 -11.41 0.85 -16.48
C PRO A 308 -12.54 1.80 -16.84
N PRO A 309 -12.78 2.89 -16.07
CA PRO A 309 -13.77 3.89 -16.46
C PRO A 309 -13.43 4.39 -17.87
N THR A 310 -14.33 4.16 -18.80
CA THR A 310 -14.24 4.67 -20.16
C THR A 310 -14.26 6.19 -20.09
N GLU A 311 -13.09 6.82 -20.23
CA GLU A 311 -13.04 8.24 -20.59
C GLU A 311 -13.85 8.41 -21.87
N SER A 312 -14.93 9.16 -21.78
CA SER A 312 -15.74 9.55 -22.92
C SER A 312 -14.86 10.29 -23.93
N ARG A 313 -14.54 9.62 -25.04
CA ARG A 313 -14.05 10.27 -26.23
C ARG A 313 -15.14 11.20 -26.75
N SER A 314 -15.16 12.43 -26.26
CA SER A 314 -15.95 13.53 -26.80
C SER A 314 -15.03 14.51 -27.51
N ALA A 315 -15.30 14.66 -28.79
CA ALA A 315 -14.97 15.81 -29.64
C ALA A 315 -13.50 16.01 -30.08
N ALA A 316 -13.13 15.31 -31.14
CA ALA A 316 -12.20 15.86 -32.12
C ALA A 316 -12.66 15.47 -33.53
N THR A 317 -13.77 16.11 -34.00
CA THR A 317 -14.15 16.07 -35.40
C THR A 317 -14.71 17.45 -35.76
N ALA A 318 -13.85 18.37 -36.14
CA ALA A 318 -14.16 19.51 -36.98
C ALA A 318 -12.91 20.38 -37.20
N ALA A 319 -12.14 20.10 -38.21
CA ALA A 319 -11.39 21.09 -38.99
C ALA A 319 -10.50 20.38 -40.04
N SER A 320 -11.14 19.94 -41.13
CA SER A 320 -10.44 19.76 -42.39
C SER A 320 -11.46 20.02 -43.48
N ASN A 321 -11.53 21.27 -43.87
CA ASN A 321 -11.98 21.73 -45.18
C ASN A 321 -11.93 23.26 -45.20
N ALA A 322 -10.81 23.81 -45.64
CA ALA A 322 -10.72 25.01 -46.48
C ALA A 322 -9.27 25.15 -47.00
#